data_6a97d3ad1d08ae02439ab7975898fc64
#
_entry.id   6a97d3ad1d08ae02439ab7975898fc64
#
_cell.length_a   1.000
_cell.length_b   1.000
_cell.length_c   1.000
_cell.angle_alpha   90.00
_cell.angle_beta   90.00
_cell.angle_gamma   90.00
#
_symmetry.space_group_name_H-M   'P 1'
#
loop_
_entity.id
_entity.type
_entity.pdbx_description
1 polymer ?
#
loop_
_entity_poly.entity_id
_entity_poly.type
_entity_poly.pdbx_seq_one_letter_code
_entity_poly.pdbx_strand_id
1 'polypeptide(L)'
;MDTLIHPEDLLHTRRNFDAILLGNEINSRMSFRLKSADGSYEWWEFRSTAYDGLTVDTPYMVLGVCQSIQRYKDTEEALIAARDRALQADKLKSAFLANMSHEIRTPLNAIVGFSDLLKDLDAFSPEEVKQFVETININCTLLLALINDILDLSRIESGTMDFKFGAFNLAFIMQEVHESQRLSMPRDVELRIKIPEGEDKLVITDSVRLKQVVNNLINNAKKFTVTGSITFGYVTNREGYTTIFVEDTGSGISEDAQKHIFERFYKEDSFTQGAGLGLSICQTIVDRLHGSISVSSELGKGTRFEVVIPDANE
;
A
#
# COMPACT_ATOMS: atom_id res chain seq x y z
N MET A 1 0.03 -43.17 26.52
CA MET A 1 0.82 -42.47 25.51
C MET A 1 -0.09 -41.81 24.45
N ASP A 2 -1.09 -42.46 23.99
CA ASP A 2 -1.99 -42.05 22.92
C ASP A 2 -2.83 -40.77 23.21
N THR A 3 -3.02 -40.43 24.48
CA THR A 3 -3.76 -39.22 24.91
C THR A 3 -2.87 -37.96 25.05
N LEU A 4 -1.57 -38.14 25.03
CA LEU A 4 -0.60 -37.04 25.22
C LEU A 4 0.05 -36.55 23.91
N ILE A 5 0.09 -37.46 22.89
CA ILE A 5 0.67 -37.12 21.59
C ILE A 5 -0.41 -36.51 20.70
N HIS A 6 -0.02 -35.49 19.91
CA HIS A 6 -0.94 -34.88 18.95
C HIS A 6 -1.47 -35.92 17.97
N PRO A 7 -2.78 -35.93 17.64
CA PRO A 7 -3.39 -36.95 16.79
C PRO A 7 -2.70 -37.21 15.46
N GLU A 8 -2.22 -36.17 14.81
CA GLU A 8 -1.49 -36.25 13.53
C GLU A 8 -0.13 -36.94 13.67
N ASP A 9 0.53 -36.80 14.84
CA ASP A 9 1.88 -37.33 15.08
C ASP A 9 1.83 -38.76 15.64
N LEU A 10 0.68 -39.19 16.11
CA LEU A 10 0.50 -40.45 16.86
C LEU A 10 0.98 -41.68 16.10
N LEU A 11 0.54 -41.82 14.85
CA LEU A 11 0.86 -43.00 14.04
C LEU A 11 2.37 -43.12 13.75
N HIS A 12 2.97 -41.99 13.37
CA HIS A 12 4.42 -41.89 13.07
C HIS A 12 5.26 -42.16 14.33
N THR A 13 4.93 -41.50 15.41
CA THR A 13 5.62 -41.64 16.70
C THR A 13 5.54 -43.05 17.23
N ARG A 14 4.36 -43.71 17.17
CA ARG A 14 4.17 -45.07 17.62
C ARG A 14 5.02 -46.06 16.81
N ARG A 15 5.02 -45.94 15.47
CA ARG A 15 5.84 -46.78 14.59
C ARG A 15 7.33 -46.68 14.92
N ASN A 16 7.82 -45.49 15.20
CA ASN A 16 9.23 -45.25 15.53
C ASN A 16 9.59 -45.84 16.92
N PHE A 17 8.71 -45.66 17.92
CA PHE A 17 8.91 -46.28 19.22
C PHE A 17 8.91 -47.81 19.14
N ASP A 18 8.00 -48.41 18.37
CA ASP A 18 7.97 -49.84 18.16
C ASP A 18 9.24 -50.37 17.47
N ALA A 19 9.78 -49.63 16.49
CA ALA A 19 11.04 -49.95 15.82
C ALA A 19 12.25 -49.92 16.78
N ILE A 20 12.28 -48.93 17.69
CA ILE A 20 13.29 -48.82 18.73
C ILE A 20 13.18 -49.99 19.72
N LEU A 21 11.99 -50.31 20.18
CA LEU A 21 11.75 -51.40 21.14
C LEU A 21 12.06 -52.79 20.54
N LEU A 22 11.88 -52.97 19.25
CA LEU A 22 12.24 -54.19 18.52
C LEU A 22 13.73 -54.28 18.13
N GLY A 23 14.53 -53.23 18.44
CA GLY A 23 15.95 -53.23 18.09
C GLY A 23 16.26 -52.92 16.61
N ASN A 24 15.26 -52.55 15.85
CA ASN A 24 15.42 -52.27 14.42
C ASN A 24 16.05 -50.87 14.16
N GLU A 25 15.88 -49.92 15.09
CA GLU A 25 16.47 -48.57 15.05
C GLU A 25 17.10 -48.23 16.40
N ILE A 26 18.39 -48.39 16.50
CA ILE A 26 19.15 -48.22 17.75
C ILE A 26 19.45 -46.76 18.08
N ASN A 27 19.72 -45.93 17.05
CA ASN A 27 19.96 -44.52 17.19
C ASN A 27 18.86 -43.75 16.41
N SER A 28 17.80 -43.37 17.09
CA SER A 28 16.68 -42.70 16.47
C SER A 28 16.52 -41.28 17.01
N ARG A 29 16.12 -40.39 16.13
CA ARG A 29 15.75 -39.03 16.45
C ARG A 29 14.39 -38.75 15.84
N MET A 30 13.43 -38.38 16.69
CA MET A 30 12.09 -38.01 16.25
C MET A 30 11.59 -36.77 16.97
N SER A 31 10.77 -36.00 16.28
CA SER A 31 10.08 -34.84 16.85
C SER A 31 8.58 -35.07 16.78
N PHE A 32 7.87 -34.74 17.82
CA PHE A 32 6.42 -34.84 17.93
C PHE A 32 5.86 -33.83 18.91
N ARG A 33 4.57 -33.55 18.81
CA ARG A 33 3.87 -32.63 19.71
C ARG A 33 3.29 -33.37 20.90
N LEU A 34 3.64 -32.94 22.11
CA LEU A 34 3.08 -33.39 23.37
C LEU A 34 2.11 -32.39 23.95
N LYS A 35 1.03 -32.87 24.53
CA LYS A 35 0.03 -32.08 25.21
C LYS A 35 0.55 -31.62 26.57
N SER A 36 0.58 -30.30 26.77
CA SER A 36 0.91 -29.64 28.02
C SER A 36 -0.24 -29.71 29.03
N ALA A 37 0.03 -29.32 30.28
CA ALA A 37 -0.96 -29.35 31.36
C ALA A 37 -2.14 -28.37 31.15
N ASP A 38 -1.92 -27.30 30.39
CA ASP A 38 -2.93 -26.29 30.01
C ASP A 38 -3.79 -26.73 28.79
N GLY A 39 -3.46 -27.89 28.19
CA GLY A 39 -4.16 -28.43 27.04
C GLY A 39 -3.58 -28.04 25.68
N SER A 40 -2.58 -27.16 25.64
CA SER A 40 -1.83 -26.82 24.42
C SER A 40 -0.89 -27.95 24.00
N TYR A 41 -0.37 -27.88 22.78
CA TYR A 41 0.63 -28.81 22.29
C TYR A 41 1.96 -28.13 22.12
N GLU A 42 3.03 -28.77 22.64
CA GLU A 42 4.42 -28.34 22.53
C GLU A 42 5.24 -29.32 21.71
N TRP A 43 6.21 -28.81 20.96
CA TRP A 43 7.15 -29.64 20.22
C TRP A 43 8.23 -30.21 21.13
N TRP A 44 8.39 -31.53 21.07
CA TRP A 44 9.42 -32.28 21.77
C TRP A 44 10.25 -33.10 20.80
N GLU A 45 11.53 -33.24 21.12
CA GLU A 45 12.46 -34.11 20.42
C GLU A 45 12.84 -35.26 21.33
N PHE A 46 12.73 -36.46 20.80
CA PHE A 46 13.22 -37.68 21.45
C PHE A 46 14.44 -38.17 20.69
N ARG A 47 15.51 -38.52 21.43
CA ARG A 47 16.72 -39.14 20.91
C ARG A 47 16.96 -40.41 21.69
N SER A 48 17.18 -41.54 21.00
CA SER A 48 17.55 -42.79 21.60
C SER A 48 18.95 -43.23 21.19
N THR A 49 19.64 -43.89 22.07
CA THR A 49 20.91 -44.57 21.79
C THR A 49 20.92 -45.93 22.49
N ALA A 50 21.54 -46.93 21.85
CA ALA A 50 21.72 -48.20 22.47
C ALA A 50 22.87 -48.16 23.46
N TYR A 51 22.68 -48.81 24.59
CA TYR A 51 23.77 -49.04 25.55
C TYR A 51 24.33 -50.43 25.38
N ASP A 52 25.55 -50.55 24.89
CA ASP A 52 26.26 -51.80 24.64
C ASP A 52 26.98 -52.21 25.93
N GLY A 53 26.45 -53.24 26.58
CA GLY A 53 27.04 -53.69 27.87
C GLY A 53 26.40 -54.96 28.43
N LEU A 54 25.48 -55.62 27.67
CA LEU A 54 24.74 -56.78 28.15
C LEU A 54 24.99 -57.99 27.27
N THR A 55 25.19 -59.15 27.94
CA THR A 55 25.43 -60.46 27.31
C THR A 55 24.25 -60.98 26.51
N VAL A 56 24.49 -61.94 25.63
CA VAL A 56 23.56 -62.49 24.59
C VAL A 56 22.18 -62.89 25.09
N ASP A 57 21.93 -63.00 26.38
CA ASP A 57 20.66 -63.43 26.97
C ASP A 57 19.85 -62.34 27.67
N THR A 58 20.27 -61.05 27.60
CA THR A 58 19.54 -59.94 28.22
C THR A 58 19.05 -58.94 27.19
N PRO A 59 17.79 -58.45 27.32
CA PRO A 59 17.29 -57.44 26.42
C PRO A 59 18.21 -56.20 26.47
N TYR A 60 18.63 -55.68 25.29
CA TYR A 60 19.43 -54.48 25.18
C TYR A 60 18.69 -53.29 25.85
N MET A 61 19.49 -52.43 26.49
CA MET A 61 18.94 -51.22 27.10
C MET A 61 19.02 -50.07 26.12
N VAL A 62 17.92 -49.39 25.96
CA VAL A 62 17.84 -48.17 25.17
C VAL A 62 17.76 -46.99 26.13
N LEU A 63 18.71 -46.10 26.04
CA LEU A 63 18.67 -44.80 26.73
C LEU A 63 18.02 -43.79 25.81
N GLY A 64 16.91 -43.16 26.27
CA GLY A 64 16.23 -42.10 25.56
C GLY A 64 16.27 -40.80 26.31
N VAL A 65 16.52 -39.70 25.61
CA VAL A 65 16.42 -38.34 26.12
C VAL A 65 15.32 -37.61 25.37
N CYS A 66 14.41 -37.00 26.12
CA CYS A 66 13.32 -36.21 25.60
C CYS A 66 13.50 -34.75 26.04
N GLN A 67 13.50 -33.80 25.12
CA GLN A 67 13.63 -32.38 25.43
C GLN A 67 12.63 -31.56 24.63
N SER A 68 12.13 -30.47 25.24
CA SER A 68 11.29 -29.52 24.51
C SER A 68 12.11 -28.75 23.47
N ILE A 69 11.61 -28.69 22.26
CA ILE A 69 12.16 -27.91 21.16
C ILE A 69 11.22 -26.78 20.73
N GLN A 70 10.21 -26.46 21.56
CA GLN A 70 9.22 -25.44 21.26
C GLN A 70 9.89 -24.10 20.93
N ARG A 71 10.79 -23.64 21.76
CA ARG A 71 11.53 -22.38 21.54
C ARG A 71 12.30 -22.35 20.20
N TYR A 72 12.82 -23.50 19.79
CA TYR A 72 13.50 -23.60 18.49
C TYR A 72 12.49 -23.47 17.35
N LYS A 73 11.34 -24.12 17.47
CA LYS A 73 10.24 -24.03 16.47
C LYS A 73 9.67 -22.62 16.36
N ASP A 74 9.39 -21.97 17.48
CA ASP A 74 8.92 -20.58 17.51
C ASP A 74 9.92 -19.63 16.83
N THR A 75 11.22 -19.84 17.09
CA THR A 75 12.29 -19.03 16.47
C THR A 75 12.39 -19.30 14.97
N GLU A 76 12.27 -20.55 14.53
CA GLU A 76 12.28 -20.96 13.13
C GLU A 76 11.11 -20.32 12.38
N GLU A 77 9.90 -20.39 12.93
CA GLU A 77 8.70 -19.77 12.34
C GLU A 77 8.82 -18.24 12.27
N ALA A 78 9.29 -17.62 13.33
CA ALA A 78 9.52 -16.17 13.35
C ALA A 78 10.56 -15.74 12.31
N LEU A 79 11.64 -16.53 12.14
CA LEU A 79 12.67 -16.27 11.13
C LEU A 79 12.12 -16.42 9.70
N ILE A 80 11.34 -17.46 9.45
CA ILE A 80 10.68 -17.67 8.14
C ILE A 80 9.75 -16.49 7.83
N ALA A 81 8.90 -16.10 8.79
CA ALA A 81 7.99 -14.99 8.62
C ALA A 81 8.72 -13.64 8.42
N ALA A 82 9.85 -13.43 9.10
CA ALA A 82 10.69 -12.25 8.90
C ALA A 82 11.36 -12.25 7.52
N ARG A 83 11.91 -13.40 7.10
CA ARG A 83 12.48 -13.58 5.77
C ARG A 83 11.47 -13.30 4.66
N ASP A 84 10.27 -13.86 4.78
CA ASP A 84 9.26 -13.72 3.74
C ASP A 84 8.77 -12.27 3.63
N ARG A 85 8.63 -11.57 4.77
CA ARG A 85 8.36 -10.12 4.80
C ARG A 85 9.49 -9.31 4.13
N ALA A 86 10.74 -9.64 4.42
CA ALA A 86 11.89 -8.98 3.81
C ALA A 86 11.95 -9.20 2.28
N LEU A 87 11.69 -10.42 1.81
CA LEU A 87 11.64 -10.74 0.38
C LEU A 87 10.50 -10.04 -0.34
N GLN A 88 9.33 -9.90 0.28
CA GLN A 88 8.22 -9.14 -0.28
C GLN A 88 8.57 -7.65 -0.38
N ALA A 89 9.16 -7.06 0.66
CA ALA A 89 9.60 -5.68 0.65
C ALA A 89 10.65 -5.41 -0.45
N ASP A 90 11.61 -6.32 -0.65
CA ASP A 90 12.63 -6.21 -1.69
C ASP A 90 12.04 -6.31 -3.11
N LYS A 91 11.08 -7.22 -3.32
CA LYS A 91 10.35 -7.32 -4.60
C LYS A 91 9.58 -6.04 -4.90
N LEU A 92 8.86 -5.49 -3.92
CA LEU A 92 8.12 -4.23 -4.07
C LEU A 92 9.07 -3.07 -4.38
N LYS A 93 10.22 -2.99 -3.70
CA LYS A 93 11.26 -1.98 -3.95
C LYS A 93 11.84 -2.10 -5.37
N SER A 94 12.11 -3.30 -5.82
CA SER A 94 12.65 -3.55 -7.17
C SER A 94 11.63 -3.18 -8.26
N ALA A 95 10.37 -3.56 -8.09
CA ALA A 95 9.28 -3.16 -8.97
C ALA A 95 9.08 -1.63 -8.99
N PHE A 96 9.21 -0.98 -7.82
CA PHE A 96 9.20 0.48 -7.70
C PHE A 96 10.25 1.14 -8.58
N LEU A 97 11.53 0.74 -8.43
CA LEU A 97 12.63 1.33 -9.20
C LEU A 97 12.47 1.11 -10.71
N ALA A 98 11.99 -0.07 -11.12
CA ALA A 98 11.72 -0.37 -12.53
C ALA A 98 10.60 0.53 -13.09
N ASN A 99 9.47 0.63 -12.39
CA ASN A 99 8.36 1.47 -12.79
C ASN A 99 8.74 2.96 -12.83
N MET A 100 9.47 3.45 -11.82
CA MET A 100 9.95 4.84 -11.80
C MET A 100 10.89 5.14 -12.96
N SER A 101 11.80 4.22 -13.28
CA SER A 101 12.68 4.38 -14.43
C SER A 101 11.90 4.49 -15.74
N HIS A 102 10.83 3.74 -15.89
CA HIS A 102 9.97 3.81 -17.07
C HIS A 102 9.15 5.12 -17.12
N GLU A 103 8.51 5.50 -16.01
CA GLU A 103 7.69 6.71 -15.90
C GLU A 103 8.52 8.01 -16.06
N ILE A 104 9.80 8.00 -15.69
CA ILE A 104 10.75 9.11 -15.92
C ILE A 104 11.20 9.13 -17.39
N ARG A 105 11.49 7.96 -17.97
CA ARG A 105 12.05 7.87 -19.32
C ARG A 105 11.09 8.38 -20.39
N THR A 106 9.82 8.09 -20.26
CA THR A 106 8.79 8.46 -21.26
C THR A 106 8.71 9.99 -21.47
N PRO A 107 8.45 10.83 -20.44
CA PRO A 107 8.42 12.27 -20.61
C PRO A 107 9.80 12.84 -20.97
N LEU A 108 10.89 12.27 -20.44
CA LEU A 108 12.24 12.72 -20.76
C LEU A 108 12.56 12.51 -22.25
N ASN A 109 12.23 11.36 -22.81
CA ASN A 109 12.42 11.09 -24.25
C ASN A 109 11.58 12.03 -25.11
N ALA A 110 10.36 12.38 -24.69
CA ALA A 110 9.53 13.34 -25.39
C ALA A 110 10.17 14.75 -25.37
N ILE A 111 10.66 15.20 -24.20
CA ILE A 111 11.36 16.49 -24.07
C ILE A 111 12.58 16.53 -24.98
N VAL A 112 13.43 15.51 -24.93
CA VAL A 112 14.65 15.45 -25.76
C VAL A 112 14.28 15.39 -27.25
N GLY A 113 13.35 14.53 -27.65
CA GLY A 113 12.95 14.38 -29.04
C GLY A 113 12.39 15.67 -29.66
N PHE A 114 11.45 16.33 -28.96
CA PHE A 114 10.91 17.59 -29.47
C PHE A 114 11.92 18.75 -29.38
N SER A 115 12.84 18.75 -28.39
CA SER A 115 13.95 19.72 -28.35
C SER A 115 14.92 19.53 -29.50
N ASP A 116 15.17 18.29 -29.95
CA ASP A 116 16.02 18.03 -31.11
C ASP A 116 15.38 18.53 -32.40
N LEU A 117 14.05 18.39 -32.57
CA LEU A 117 13.33 18.95 -33.71
C LEU A 117 13.43 20.49 -33.77
N LEU A 118 13.43 21.17 -32.63
CA LEU A 118 13.56 22.62 -32.55
C LEU A 118 14.95 23.14 -32.98
N LYS A 119 15.95 22.28 -33.23
CA LYS A 119 17.24 22.69 -33.77
C LYS A 119 17.19 23.09 -35.25
N ASP A 120 16.19 22.60 -35.99
CA ASP A 120 15.97 22.91 -37.39
C ASP A 120 14.61 23.60 -37.58
N LEU A 121 14.52 24.85 -37.09
CA LEU A 121 13.30 25.64 -37.10
C LEU A 121 12.79 25.95 -38.51
N ASP A 122 13.67 26.01 -39.52
CA ASP A 122 13.29 26.31 -40.90
C ASP A 122 12.54 25.12 -41.56
N ALA A 123 12.59 23.94 -40.96
CA ALA A 123 11.89 22.72 -41.44
C ALA A 123 10.41 22.66 -41.01
N PHE A 124 9.95 23.55 -40.10
CA PHE A 124 8.65 23.46 -39.46
C PHE A 124 7.87 24.78 -39.55
N SER A 125 6.55 24.69 -39.59
CA SER A 125 5.68 25.86 -39.51
C SER A 125 5.67 26.45 -38.08
N PRO A 126 5.35 27.75 -37.91
CA PRO A 126 5.21 28.35 -36.59
C PRO A 126 4.23 27.65 -35.66
N GLU A 127 3.16 27.06 -36.22
CA GLU A 127 2.16 26.27 -35.50
C GLU A 127 2.75 24.96 -34.97
N GLU A 128 3.56 24.26 -35.75
CA GLU A 128 4.25 23.03 -35.34
C GLU A 128 5.29 23.33 -34.24
N VAL A 129 6.07 24.39 -34.41
CA VAL A 129 7.03 24.84 -33.39
C VAL A 129 6.30 25.13 -32.07
N LYS A 130 5.16 25.79 -32.11
CA LYS A 130 4.35 26.06 -30.93
C LYS A 130 3.87 24.77 -30.27
N GLN A 131 3.43 23.79 -31.04
CA GLN A 131 3.00 22.46 -30.53
C GLN A 131 4.16 21.70 -29.89
N PHE A 132 5.39 21.77 -30.46
CA PHE A 132 6.57 21.17 -29.88
C PHE A 132 6.91 21.77 -28.51
N VAL A 133 6.91 23.11 -28.42
CA VAL A 133 7.15 23.82 -27.15
C VAL A 133 6.07 23.48 -26.12
N GLU A 134 4.81 23.40 -26.52
CA GLU A 134 3.69 23.04 -25.65
C GLU A 134 3.86 21.60 -25.13
N THR A 135 4.25 20.66 -26.01
CA THR A 135 4.51 19.27 -25.65
C THR A 135 5.69 19.14 -24.68
N ILE A 136 6.77 19.88 -24.89
CA ILE A 136 7.91 19.95 -23.96
C ILE A 136 7.43 20.42 -22.57
N ASN A 137 6.69 21.53 -22.50
CA ASN A 137 6.21 22.10 -21.25
C ASN A 137 5.28 21.14 -20.48
N ILE A 138 4.38 20.43 -21.18
CA ILE A 138 3.52 19.42 -20.58
C ILE A 138 4.38 18.30 -19.96
N ASN A 139 5.35 17.78 -20.71
CA ASN A 139 6.20 16.68 -20.23
C ASN A 139 7.14 17.13 -19.09
N CYS A 140 7.63 18.36 -19.08
CA CYS A 140 8.35 18.94 -17.94
C CYS A 140 7.47 18.98 -16.69
N THR A 141 6.23 19.44 -16.81
CA THR A 141 5.28 19.49 -15.69
C THR A 141 4.98 18.12 -15.13
N LEU A 142 4.79 17.12 -16.00
CA LEU A 142 4.58 15.72 -15.61
C LEU A 142 5.80 15.15 -14.88
N LEU A 143 7.01 15.43 -15.37
CA LEU A 143 8.25 14.97 -14.75
C LEU A 143 8.45 15.58 -13.35
N LEU A 144 8.17 16.88 -13.21
CA LEU A 144 8.25 17.57 -11.91
C LEU A 144 7.23 17.01 -10.91
N ALA A 145 6.00 16.73 -11.34
CA ALA A 145 4.99 16.10 -10.50
C ALA A 145 5.45 14.72 -10.02
N LEU A 146 5.98 13.89 -10.92
CA LEU A 146 6.52 12.56 -10.59
C LEU A 146 7.68 12.63 -9.57
N ILE A 147 8.61 13.57 -9.77
CA ILE A 147 9.73 13.78 -8.83
C ILE A 147 9.20 14.16 -7.45
N ASN A 148 8.22 15.05 -7.37
CA ASN A 148 7.61 15.45 -6.10
C ASN A 148 6.90 14.27 -5.42
N ASP A 149 6.20 13.42 -6.16
CA ASP A 149 5.56 12.22 -5.64
C ASP A 149 6.61 11.24 -5.05
N ILE A 150 7.75 11.05 -5.73
CA ILE A 150 8.86 10.21 -5.25
C ILE A 150 9.47 10.80 -3.96
N LEU A 151 9.68 12.11 -3.91
CA LEU A 151 10.22 12.79 -2.73
C LEU A 151 9.25 12.70 -1.53
N ASP A 152 7.96 12.88 -1.77
CA ASP A 152 6.95 12.73 -0.73
C ASP A 152 6.89 11.27 -0.22
N LEU A 153 6.91 10.29 -1.11
CA LEU A 153 6.98 8.87 -0.72
C LEU A 153 8.23 8.58 0.10
N SER A 154 9.40 9.08 -0.31
CA SER A 154 10.65 8.91 0.43
C SER A 154 10.58 9.52 1.85
N ARG A 155 9.98 10.70 1.99
CA ARG A 155 9.76 11.35 3.30
C ARG A 155 8.77 10.58 4.17
N ILE A 156 7.73 9.99 3.57
CA ILE A 156 6.77 9.12 4.24
C ILE A 156 7.47 7.87 4.78
N GLU A 157 8.24 7.17 3.93
CA GLU A 157 8.93 5.93 4.31
C GLU A 157 10.00 6.13 5.39
N SER A 158 10.74 7.23 5.31
CA SER A 158 11.74 7.59 6.34
C SER A 158 11.13 8.16 7.62
N GLY A 159 9.82 8.41 7.67
CA GLY A 159 9.16 9.06 8.79
C GLY A 159 9.54 10.53 8.97
N THR A 160 10.17 11.14 7.96
CA THR A 160 10.67 12.53 8.01
C THR A 160 9.69 13.55 7.39
N MET A 161 8.49 13.10 7.03
CA MET A 161 7.46 14.02 6.56
C MET A 161 6.90 14.83 7.72
N ASP A 162 7.23 16.11 7.74
CA ASP A 162 6.74 17.05 8.75
C ASP A 162 5.31 17.49 8.45
N PHE A 163 4.50 17.58 9.52
CA PHE A 163 3.14 18.11 9.48
C PHE A 163 3.05 19.35 10.39
N LYS A 164 2.51 20.43 9.85
CA LYS A 164 2.30 21.67 10.58
C LYS A 164 0.82 21.87 10.87
N PHE A 165 0.37 21.29 11.96
CA PHE A 165 -1.03 21.41 12.38
C PHE A 165 -1.35 22.84 12.85
N GLY A 166 -2.53 23.31 12.44
CA GLY A 166 -3.11 24.58 12.86
C GLY A 166 -4.63 24.58 12.66
N ALA A 167 -5.30 25.54 13.25
CA ALA A 167 -6.73 25.77 13.03
C ALA A 167 -6.90 26.56 11.72
N PHE A 168 -7.59 25.98 10.75
CA PHE A 168 -7.84 26.60 9.44
C PHE A 168 -9.32 26.59 9.11
N ASN A 169 -9.76 27.67 8.46
CA ASN A 169 -11.11 27.73 7.88
C ASN A 169 -11.15 26.87 6.61
N LEU A 170 -11.97 25.81 6.62
CA LEU A 170 -12.05 24.86 5.53
C LEU A 170 -12.63 25.48 4.25
N ALA A 171 -13.59 26.40 4.38
CA ALA A 171 -14.16 27.09 3.23
C ALA A 171 -13.08 27.89 2.47
N PHE A 172 -12.18 28.54 3.19
CA PHE A 172 -11.06 29.26 2.58
C PHE A 172 -10.10 28.32 1.84
N ILE A 173 -9.76 27.18 2.46
CA ILE A 173 -8.91 26.17 1.78
C ILE A 173 -9.56 25.69 0.48
N MET A 174 -10.87 25.39 0.51
CA MET A 174 -11.60 24.92 -0.69
C MET A 174 -11.66 26.02 -1.78
N GLN A 175 -11.83 27.28 -1.40
CA GLN A 175 -11.80 28.40 -2.35
C GLN A 175 -10.43 28.56 -3.01
N GLU A 176 -9.34 28.49 -2.27
CA GLU A 176 -7.98 28.52 -2.84
C GLU A 176 -7.75 27.39 -3.85
N VAL A 177 -8.20 26.16 -3.50
CA VAL A 177 -8.14 25.03 -4.43
C VAL A 177 -8.97 25.30 -5.69
N HIS A 178 -10.19 25.83 -5.54
CA HIS A 178 -11.07 26.15 -6.67
C HIS A 178 -10.40 27.13 -7.64
N GLU A 179 -9.86 28.26 -7.12
CA GLU A 179 -9.20 29.27 -7.95
C GLU A 179 -7.97 28.71 -8.66
N SER A 180 -7.19 27.86 -8.00
CA SER A 180 -6.00 27.25 -8.62
C SER A 180 -6.35 26.25 -9.72
N GLN A 181 -7.43 25.47 -9.55
CA GLN A 181 -7.83 24.42 -10.48
C GLN A 181 -8.66 24.91 -11.65
N ARG A 182 -9.44 26.00 -11.47
CA ARG A 182 -10.33 26.56 -12.49
C ARG A 182 -9.65 26.84 -13.82
N LEU A 183 -8.43 27.39 -13.78
CA LEU A 183 -7.69 27.78 -14.98
C LEU A 183 -7.13 26.59 -15.78
N SER A 184 -7.01 25.43 -15.16
CA SER A 184 -6.46 24.21 -15.77
C SER A 184 -7.50 23.17 -16.13
N MET A 185 -8.80 23.54 -16.09
CA MET A 185 -9.88 22.62 -16.44
C MET A 185 -9.98 22.40 -17.95
N PRO A 186 -10.28 21.16 -18.41
CA PRO A 186 -10.64 20.90 -19.78
C PRO A 186 -11.89 21.70 -20.18
N ARG A 187 -12.00 22.09 -21.45
CA ARG A 187 -13.08 22.98 -21.96
C ARG A 187 -14.49 22.42 -21.73
N ASP A 188 -14.61 21.08 -21.78
CA ASP A 188 -15.88 20.38 -21.71
C ASP A 188 -16.19 19.80 -20.30
N VAL A 189 -15.41 20.23 -19.27
CA VAL A 189 -15.57 19.81 -17.89
C VAL A 189 -15.80 21.03 -16.99
N GLU A 190 -16.94 21.04 -16.32
CA GLU A 190 -17.29 22.09 -15.37
C GLU A 190 -16.77 21.79 -13.98
N LEU A 191 -16.03 22.73 -13.36
CA LEU A 191 -15.61 22.61 -11.95
C LEU A 191 -16.62 23.31 -11.05
N ARG A 192 -17.19 22.58 -10.10
CA ARG A 192 -18.17 23.06 -9.14
C ARG A 192 -17.64 22.94 -7.71
N ILE A 193 -17.87 23.95 -6.91
CA ILE A 193 -17.56 23.93 -5.48
C ILE A 193 -18.87 23.91 -4.67
N LYS A 194 -18.95 23.06 -3.65
CA LYS A 194 -20.07 23.00 -2.70
C LYS A 194 -19.57 23.24 -1.30
N ILE A 195 -19.88 24.40 -0.77
CA ILE A 195 -19.57 24.83 0.61
C ILE A 195 -20.90 25.11 1.31
N PRO A 196 -21.13 24.59 2.53
CA PRO A 196 -22.35 24.91 3.31
C PRO A 196 -22.43 26.42 3.57
N GLU A 197 -23.62 27.00 3.41
CA GLU A 197 -23.83 28.42 3.64
C GLU A 197 -23.80 28.75 5.13
N GLY A 198 -23.05 29.81 5.47
CA GLY A 198 -23.03 30.37 6.82
C GLY A 198 -22.21 29.60 7.87
N GLU A 199 -21.44 28.61 7.47
CA GLU A 199 -20.56 27.85 8.37
C GLU A 199 -19.07 28.23 8.17
N ASP A 200 -18.51 28.95 9.13
CA ASP A 200 -17.06 29.09 9.27
C ASP A 200 -16.46 27.85 9.93
N LYS A 201 -16.38 26.75 9.14
CA LYS A 201 -15.90 25.47 9.67
C LYS A 201 -14.38 25.52 9.91
N LEU A 202 -14.00 25.46 11.18
CA LEU A 202 -12.61 25.32 11.58
C LEU A 202 -12.27 23.85 11.75
N VAL A 203 -11.12 23.45 11.17
CA VAL A 203 -10.55 22.11 11.29
C VAL A 203 -9.10 22.23 11.75
N ILE A 204 -8.66 21.28 12.60
CA ILE A 204 -7.23 21.16 12.94
C ILE A 204 -6.56 20.26 11.91
N THR A 205 -5.76 20.86 11.06
CA THR A 205 -5.14 20.17 9.94
C THR A 205 -3.81 20.85 9.55
N ASP A 206 -3.07 20.21 8.65
CA ASP A 206 -2.04 20.89 7.85
C ASP A 206 -2.67 21.32 6.52
N SER A 207 -2.87 22.63 6.34
CA SER A 207 -3.54 23.19 5.16
C SER A 207 -2.82 22.89 3.84
N VAL A 208 -1.49 22.78 3.86
CA VAL A 208 -0.68 22.45 2.68
C VAL A 208 -0.91 21.00 2.27
N ARG A 209 -0.88 20.08 3.24
CA ARG A 209 -1.09 18.66 3.01
C ARG A 209 -2.55 18.36 2.63
N LEU A 210 -3.50 19.04 3.26
CA LEU A 210 -4.91 18.89 2.90
C LEU A 210 -5.17 19.39 1.47
N LYS A 211 -4.63 20.56 1.08
CA LYS A 211 -4.70 21.04 -0.31
C LYS A 211 -4.05 20.05 -1.28
N GLN A 212 -2.93 19.43 -0.91
CA GLN A 212 -2.28 18.40 -1.72
C GLN A 212 -3.21 17.22 -1.98
N VAL A 213 -3.90 16.70 -0.95
CA VAL A 213 -4.87 15.62 -1.10
C VAL A 213 -6.00 16.02 -2.04
N VAL A 214 -6.65 17.17 -1.80
CA VAL A 214 -7.79 17.62 -2.63
C VAL A 214 -7.37 17.85 -4.08
N ASN A 215 -6.20 18.50 -4.31
CA ASN A 215 -5.67 18.70 -5.66
C ASN A 215 -5.38 17.38 -6.37
N ASN A 216 -4.86 16.38 -5.66
CA ASN A 216 -4.57 15.08 -6.25
C ASN A 216 -5.87 14.36 -6.68
N LEU A 217 -6.91 14.40 -5.84
CA LEU A 217 -8.21 13.84 -6.17
C LEU A 217 -8.87 14.57 -7.37
N ILE A 218 -8.79 15.92 -7.43
CA ILE A 218 -9.30 16.70 -8.56
C ILE A 218 -8.50 16.39 -9.83
N ASN A 219 -7.18 16.23 -9.76
CA ASN A 219 -6.36 15.88 -10.92
C ASN A 219 -6.68 14.47 -11.43
N ASN A 220 -6.99 13.52 -10.56
CA ASN A 220 -7.49 12.22 -10.97
C ASN A 220 -8.86 12.36 -11.65
N ALA A 221 -9.79 13.11 -11.09
CA ALA A 221 -11.09 13.38 -11.69
C ALA A 221 -10.96 14.00 -13.09
N LYS A 222 -10.07 15.01 -13.27
CA LYS A 222 -9.79 15.63 -14.59
C LYS A 222 -9.29 14.64 -15.64
N LYS A 223 -8.48 13.67 -15.20
CA LYS A 223 -7.89 12.66 -16.07
C LYS A 223 -8.93 11.70 -16.63
N PHE A 224 -9.95 11.38 -15.85
CA PHE A 224 -10.96 10.36 -16.20
C PHE A 224 -12.32 10.95 -16.62
N THR A 225 -12.47 12.28 -16.59
CA THR A 225 -13.67 12.98 -17.04
C THR A 225 -13.39 13.70 -18.34
N VAL A 226 -13.88 13.19 -19.46
CA VAL A 226 -13.72 13.80 -20.79
C VAL A 226 -14.71 14.95 -20.97
N THR A 227 -15.96 14.72 -20.54
CA THR A 227 -17.07 15.69 -20.59
C THR A 227 -17.90 15.56 -19.33
N GLY A 228 -18.46 16.66 -18.83
CA GLY A 228 -19.34 16.64 -17.68
C GLY A 228 -18.91 17.58 -16.56
N SER A 229 -18.85 17.11 -15.31
CA SER A 229 -18.51 17.97 -14.19
C SER A 229 -17.68 17.27 -13.12
N ILE A 230 -16.88 18.08 -12.42
CA ILE A 230 -16.18 17.70 -11.20
C ILE A 230 -16.71 18.60 -10.10
N THR A 231 -17.28 18.00 -9.07
CA THR A 231 -17.82 18.71 -7.91
C THR A 231 -17.00 18.34 -6.68
N PHE A 232 -16.54 19.35 -5.95
CA PHE A 232 -15.85 19.12 -4.69
C PHE A 232 -16.33 20.09 -3.62
N GLY A 233 -16.08 19.77 -2.37
CA GLY A 233 -16.51 20.58 -1.25
C GLY A 233 -16.46 19.79 0.05
N TYR A 234 -17.27 20.19 1.03
CA TYR A 234 -17.37 19.46 2.28
C TYR A 234 -18.79 19.46 2.82
N VAL A 235 -19.04 18.48 3.69
CA VAL A 235 -20.25 18.39 4.51
C VAL A 235 -19.84 18.18 5.96
N THR A 236 -20.54 18.83 6.88
CA THR A 236 -20.31 18.69 8.32
C THR A 236 -21.15 17.56 8.88
N ASN A 237 -20.53 16.64 9.61
CA ASN A 237 -21.22 15.57 10.32
C ASN A 237 -21.44 16.00 11.78
N ARG A 238 -22.52 15.52 12.42
CA ARG A 238 -22.87 15.89 13.81
C ARG A 238 -21.94 15.30 14.88
N GLU A 239 -20.93 14.50 14.49
CA GLU A 239 -20.10 13.72 15.41
C GLU A 239 -18.67 14.27 15.59
N GLY A 240 -18.42 15.54 15.27
CA GLY A 240 -17.06 16.11 15.41
C GLY A 240 -16.12 15.75 14.27
N TYR A 241 -16.67 15.39 13.11
CA TYR A 241 -15.93 15.11 11.87
C TYR A 241 -16.50 15.89 10.70
N THR A 242 -15.63 16.25 9.78
CA THR A 242 -16.00 16.87 8.50
C THR A 242 -15.60 15.95 7.36
N THR A 243 -16.52 15.74 6.42
CA THR A 243 -16.28 14.96 5.21
C THR A 243 -16.04 15.90 4.04
N ILE A 244 -14.82 15.87 3.49
CA ILE A 244 -14.45 16.52 2.25
C ILE A 244 -14.70 15.52 1.14
N PHE A 245 -15.27 15.94 0.01
CA PHE A 245 -15.53 15.06 -1.12
C PHE A 245 -15.08 15.65 -2.44
N VAL A 246 -14.69 14.77 -3.36
CA VAL A 246 -14.47 15.06 -4.77
C VAL A 246 -15.25 14.04 -5.58
N GLU A 247 -16.17 14.51 -6.42
CA GLU A 247 -17.09 13.70 -7.21
C GLU A 247 -16.96 14.10 -8.69
N ASP A 248 -16.79 13.13 -9.54
CA ASP A 248 -16.73 13.31 -10.99
C ASP A 248 -17.79 12.50 -11.73
N THR A 249 -18.09 12.89 -12.96
CA THR A 249 -19.01 12.19 -13.87
C THR A 249 -18.24 11.45 -14.97
N GLY A 250 -17.06 10.94 -14.65
CA GLY A 250 -16.16 10.27 -15.59
C GLY A 250 -16.47 8.80 -15.84
N SER A 251 -15.44 8.05 -16.25
CA SER A 251 -15.56 6.64 -16.61
C SER A 251 -15.93 5.71 -15.46
N GLY A 252 -15.76 6.14 -14.21
CA GLY A 252 -15.90 5.28 -13.03
C GLY A 252 -14.77 4.26 -12.89
N ILE A 253 -14.84 3.46 -11.82
CA ILE A 253 -13.83 2.47 -11.42
C ILE A 253 -14.55 1.15 -11.13
N SER A 254 -14.02 0.02 -11.64
CA SER A 254 -14.59 -1.30 -11.39
C SER A 254 -14.56 -1.68 -9.90
N GLU A 255 -15.50 -2.52 -9.44
CA GLU A 255 -15.55 -2.96 -8.03
C GLU A 255 -14.26 -3.66 -7.58
N ASP A 256 -13.60 -4.37 -8.50
CA ASP A 256 -12.35 -5.05 -8.18
C ASP A 256 -11.20 -4.05 -8.07
N ALA A 257 -11.11 -3.09 -9.00
CA ALA A 257 -10.10 -2.03 -8.94
C ALA A 257 -10.26 -1.16 -7.68
N GLN A 258 -11.48 -0.86 -7.22
CA GLN A 258 -11.72 -0.07 -6.00
C GLN A 258 -11.05 -0.65 -4.76
N LYS A 259 -10.82 -1.96 -4.69
CA LYS A 259 -10.11 -2.62 -3.58
C LYS A 259 -8.60 -2.32 -3.57
N HIS A 260 -8.04 -1.96 -4.73
CA HIS A 260 -6.61 -1.86 -4.96
C HIS A 260 -6.11 -0.45 -5.28
N ILE A 261 -7.01 0.52 -5.58
CA ILE A 261 -6.61 1.86 -6.05
C ILE A 261 -5.74 2.65 -5.07
N PHE A 262 -5.73 2.32 -3.79
CA PHE A 262 -4.87 2.92 -2.78
C PHE A 262 -3.53 2.19 -2.63
N GLU A 263 -3.36 1.03 -3.29
CA GLU A 263 -2.07 0.35 -3.33
C GLU A 263 -1.08 1.14 -4.17
N ARG A 264 0.17 1.09 -3.78
CA ARG A 264 1.25 1.80 -4.49
C ARG A 264 1.43 1.19 -5.88
N PHE A 265 1.52 2.05 -6.91
CA PHE A 265 1.73 1.69 -8.33
C PHE A 265 0.57 0.96 -8.98
N TYR A 266 -0.56 0.87 -8.29
CA TYR A 266 -1.74 0.28 -8.90
C TYR A 266 -2.28 1.18 -10.01
N LYS A 267 -2.55 0.60 -11.16
CA LYS A 267 -3.24 1.20 -12.31
C LYS A 267 -4.19 0.14 -12.87
N GLU A 268 -5.44 0.49 -13.09
CA GLU A 268 -6.41 -0.41 -13.73
C GLU A 268 -6.03 -0.67 -15.20
N ASP A 269 -5.41 0.31 -15.86
CA ASP A 269 -4.88 0.20 -17.22
C ASP A 269 -3.42 0.68 -17.25
N SER A 270 -2.53 -0.14 -17.80
CA SER A 270 -1.11 0.15 -17.98
C SER A 270 -0.83 1.36 -18.90
N PHE A 271 -1.76 1.70 -19.77
CA PHE A 271 -1.65 2.87 -20.65
C PHE A 271 -2.03 4.20 -19.97
N THR A 272 -2.62 4.12 -18.79
CA THR A 272 -3.02 5.31 -18.05
C THR A 272 -1.79 6.08 -17.52
N GLN A 273 -1.69 7.35 -17.93
CA GLN A 273 -0.57 8.24 -17.58
C GLN A 273 -0.49 8.49 -16.05
N GLY A 274 0.73 8.41 -15.48
CA GLY A 274 1.01 8.69 -14.06
C GLY A 274 1.58 7.48 -13.33
N ALA A 275 2.29 7.70 -12.23
CA ALA A 275 3.05 6.69 -11.50
C ALA A 275 2.22 5.72 -10.63
N GLY A 276 0.91 5.96 -10.44
CA GLY A 276 0.10 5.19 -9.50
C GLY A 276 0.46 5.44 -8.02
N LEU A 277 1.05 6.60 -7.72
CA LEU A 277 1.46 6.98 -6.36
C LEU A 277 0.46 7.92 -5.69
N GLY A 278 -0.25 8.73 -6.46
CA GLY A 278 -1.06 9.82 -5.93
C GLY A 278 -2.06 9.40 -4.86
N LEU A 279 -2.86 8.35 -5.09
CA LEU A 279 -3.86 7.89 -4.13
C LEU A 279 -3.24 7.26 -2.87
N SER A 280 -2.13 6.55 -3.00
CA SER A 280 -1.40 6.00 -1.84
C SER A 280 -0.75 7.09 -0.98
N ILE A 281 -0.28 8.18 -1.60
CA ILE A 281 0.18 9.38 -0.90
C ILE A 281 -0.99 10.07 -0.20
N CYS A 282 -2.15 10.22 -0.87
CA CYS A 282 -3.37 10.75 -0.25
C CYS A 282 -3.76 9.97 1.00
N GLN A 283 -3.82 8.64 0.92
CA GLN A 283 -4.14 7.80 2.06
C GLN A 283 -3.18 8.03 3.22
N THR A 284 -1.88 8.03 2.96
CA THR A 284 -0.87 8.26 4.01
C THR A 284 -0.98 9.65 4.64
N ILE A 285 -1.23 10.69 3.83
CA ILE A 285 -1.44 12.05 4.35
C ILE A 285 -2.69 12.08 5.23
N VAL A 286 -3.79 11.52 4.78
CA VAL A 286 -5.07 11.49 5.50
C VAL A 286 -4.95 10.71 6.81
N ASP A 287 -4.27 9.57 6.83
CA ASP A 287 -3.98 8.80 8.04
C ASP A 287 -3.19 9.64 9.06
N ARG A 288 -2.22 10.43 8.60
CA ARG A 288 -1.43 11.35 9.45
C ARG A 288 -2.24 12.57 9.91
N LEU A 289 -3.26 12.95 9.20
CA LEU A 289 -4.24 13.96 9.62
C LEU A 289 -5.31 13.38 10.56
N HIS A 290 -5.15 12.13 11.02
CA HIS A 290 -6.09 11.38 11.86
C HIS A 290 -7.47 11.20 11.22
N GLY A 291 -7.51 11.12 9.90
CA GLY A 291 -8.71 10.95 9.09
C GLY A 291 -8.80 9.57 8.45
N SER A 292 -9.74 9.45 7.52
CA SER A 292 -9.88 8.28 6.64
C SER A 292 -10.26 8.72 5.23
N ILE A 293 -9.88 7.93 4.23
CA ILE A 293 -10.25 8.14 2.82
C ILE A 293 -10.98 6.91 2.30
N SER A 294 -12.03 7.15 1.53
CA SER A 294 -12.84 6.09 0.91
C SER A 294 -13.23 6.46 -0.52
N VAL A 295 -13.68 5.47 -1.28
CA VAL A 295 -14.14 5.63 -2.66
C VAL A 295 -15.48 4.93 -2.85
N SER A 296 -16.34 5.54 -3.66
CA SER A 296 -17.57 4.96 -4.18
C SER A 296 -17.65 5.27 -5.66
N SER A 297 -17.76 4.25 -6.51
CA SER A 297 -17.73 4.43 -7.96
C SER A 297 -18.58 3.38 -8.66
N GLU A 298 -19.15 3.77 -9.81
CA GLU A 298 -19.85 2.87 -10.70
C GLU A 298 -19.38 3.15 -12.14
N LEU A 299 -19.02 2.08 -12.88
CA LEU A 299 -18.55 2.19 -14.25
C LEU A 299 -19.56 2.96 -15.12
N GLY A 300 -19.07 3.97 -15.83
CA GLY A 300 -19.86 4.84 -16.71
C GLY A 300 -20.69 5.91 -16.02
N LYS A 301 -20.65 5.98 -14.66
CA LYS A 301 -21.41 7.01 -13.90
C LYS A 301 -20.49 8.01 -13.18
N GLY A 302 -19.24 7.64 -12.95
CA GLY A 302 -18.26 8.47 -12.29
C GLY A 302 -17.78 7.93 -10.94
N THR A 303 -17.02 8.76 -10.24
CA THR A 303 -16.36 8.39 -8.98
C THR A 303 -16.55 9.47 -7.94
N ARG A 304 -16.74 9.05 -6.69
CA ARG A 304 -16.75 9.91 -5.52
C ARG A 304 -15.73 9.43 -4.50
N PHE A 305 -14.76 10.28 -4.22
CA PHE A 305 -13.83 10.13 -3.09
C PHE A 305 -14.31 10.93 -1.90
N GLU A 306 -14.19 10.36 -0.71
CA GLU A 306 -14.52 11.01 0.54
C GLU A 306 -13.33 10.95 1.50
N VAL A 307 -12.98 12.09 2.08
CA VAL A 307 -11.93 12.26 3.07
C VAL A 307 -12.57 12.78 4.34
N VAL A 308 -12.56 11.97 5.39
CA VAL A 308 -13.11 12.34 6.71
C VAL A 308 -11.94 12.80 7.57
N ILE A 309 -12.04 14.01 8.12
CA ILE A 309 -11.05 14.57 9.06
C ILE A 309 -11.73 15.01 10.34
N PRO A 310 -11.03 14.98 11.50
CA PRO A 310 -11.59 15.49 12.76
C PRO A 310 -11.74 17.02 12.70
N ASP A 311 -12.78 17.50 13.35
CA ASP A 311 -13.00 18.92 13.55
C ASP A 311 -12.01 19.50 14.56
N ALA A 312 -11.88 20.83 14.59
CA ALA A 312 -11.27 21.50 15.71
C ALA A 312 -12.23 21.33 16.91
N ASN A 313 -11.82 20.55 17.92
CA ASN A 313 -12.54 20.55 19.18
C ASN A 313 -12.47 21.95 19.78
N GLU A 314 -13.62 22.50 20.16
CA GLU A 314 -13.72 23.75 20.92
C GLU A 314 -12.99 23.66 22.26
#